data_47811e1571fa53c171298be5e1fdc91d
#
_entry.id   47811e1571fa53c171298be5e1fdc91d
#
_cell.length_a   1.000
_cell.length_b   1.000
_cell.length_c   1.000
_cell.angle_alpha   90.00
_cell.angle_beta   90.00
_cell.angle_gamma   90.00
#
_symmetry.space_group_name_H-M   'P 1'
#
loop_
_entity.id
_entity.type
_entity.pdbx_description
1 polymer ?
#
loop_
_entity_poly.entity_id
_entity_poly.type
_entity_poly.pdbx_seq_one_letter_code
_entity_poly.pdbx_strand_id
1 'polypeptide(L)'
;MKELEKELLEGVEDKSCIILLSGGIDSATLLFILKQFNFEIHSLSFNYYRRNQKEIEASRYLSRLANVKSHIEVDLQFLKEISDLNDSFSRKILNGFNLPSFYIPARNGIFFYISVYFAESLGVSRIFTGHTKEDTLRLPDVNDAFINSINSSIKKGTIVGKIKGLKVVLPFKKFSKIDLLKYIIQYNVPLEYTWSCHSTSEKPCNECIGCKERKKF
;
A
#
# COMPACT_ATOMS: atom_id res chain seq x y z
N MET A 1 13.44 -8.67 13.69
CA MET A 1 12.81 -9.89 13.17
C MET A 1 11.55 -10.26 13.95
N LYS A 2 11.67 -10.63 15.24
CA LYS A 2 10.50 -11.07 16.05
C LYS A 2 9.28 -10.12 16.01
N GLU A 3 9.50 -8.80 15.96
CA GLU A 3 8.40 -7.82 15.93
C GLU A 3 7.65 -7.83 14.59
N LEU A 4 8.35 -7.87 13.47
CA LEU A 4 7.73 -7.95 12.14
C LEU A 4 7.01 -9.30 11.96
N GLU A 5 7.63 -10.40 12.36
CA GLU A 5 7.01 -11.73 12.35
C GLU A 5 5.69 -11.74 13.14
N LYS A 6 5.70 -11.12 14.31
CA LYS A 6 4.49 -10.99 15.13
C LYS A 6 3.39 -10.24 14.37
N GLU A 7 3.69 -9.07 13.79
CA GLU A 7 2.71 -8.27 13.03
C GLU A 7 2.15 -9.04 11.81
N LEU A 8 2.96 -9.88 11.17
CA LEU A 8 2.55 -10.68 10.01
C LEU A 8 1.70 -11.91 10.41
N LEU A 9 2.05 -12.58 11.50
CA LEU A 9 1.49 -13.89 11.84
C LEU A 9 0.44 -13.85 12.94
N GLU A 10 0.25 -12.71 13.63
CA GLU A 10 -0.70 -12.62 14.74
C GLU A 10 -2.14 -12.90 14.31
N GLY A 11 -2.70 -13.99 14.84
CA GLY A 11 -4.06 -14.44 14.54
C GLY A 11 -4.27 -14.86 13.07
N VAL A 12 -3.21 -15.33 12.40
CA VAL A 12 -3.27 -15.88 11.05
C VAL A 12 -3.51 -17.38 11.16
N GLU A 13 -4.70 -17.82 10.84
CA GLU A 13 -5.07 -19.25 10.74
C GLU A 13 -4.80 -19.78 9.33
N ASP A 14 -5.03 -18.94 8.32
CA ASP A 14 -4.86 -19.23 6.90
C ASP A 14 -3.85 -18.24 6.31
N LYS A 15 -2.78 -18.76 5.71
CA LYS A 15 -1.74 -17.97 5.05
C LYS A 15 -2.13 -17.47 3.67
N SER A 16 -3.40 -17.16 3.44
CA SER A 16 -3.85 -16.45 2.25
C SER A 16 -4.06 -14.97 2.54
N CYS A 17 -3.58 -14.09 1.68
CA CYS A 17 -3.64 -12.65 1.92
C CYS A 17 -3.81 -11.82 0.63
N ILE A 18 -4.34 -10.62 0.79
CA ILE A 18 -4.21 -9.55 -0.22
C ILE A 18 -3.04 -8.66 0.18
N ILE A 19 -2.22 -8.26 -0.79
CA ILE A 19 -1.24 -7.18 -0.66
C ILE A 19 -1.60 -6.02 -1.58
N LEU A 20 -1.57 -4.79 -1.05
CA LEU A 20 -1.61 -3.58 -1.88
C LEU A 20 -0.24 -3.35 -2.49
N LEU A 21 -0.11 -3.64 -3.78
CA LEU A 21 1.16 -3.60 -4.51
C LEU A 21 1.23 -2.36 -5.40
N SER A 22 1.93 -1.33 -4.92
CA SER A 22 2.08 -0.08 -5.67
C SER A 22 3.16 -0.13 -6.77
N GLY A 23 4.07 -1.09 -6.74
CA GLY A 23 5.29 -1.10 -7.56
C GLY A 23 6.46 -0.34 -6.94
N GLY A 24 6.25 0.34 -5.81
CA GLY A 24 7.30 1.02 -5.03
C GLY A 24 8.07 0.06 -4.11
N ILE A 25 9.20 0.55 -3.57
CA ILE A 25 10.14 -0.25 -2.75
C ILE A 25 9.46 -0.87 -1.54
N ASP A 26 8.65 -0.10 -0.80
CA ASP A 26 8.06 -0.55 0.47
C ASP A 26 7.07 -1.71 0.23
N SER A 27 6.20 -1.58 -0.76
CA SER A 27 5.25 -2.64 -1.13
C SER A 27 5.94 -3.87 -1.73
N ALA A 28 7.02 -3.67 -2.50
CA ALA A 28 7.85 -4.76 -3.01
C ALA A 28 8.53 -5.51 -1.86
N THR A 29 9.11 -4.78 -0.90
CA THR A 29 9.74 -5.38 0.28
C THR A 29 8.75 -6.26 1.04
N LEU A 30 7.54 -5.76 1.27
CA LEU A 30 6.49 -6.53 1.93
C LEU A 30 6.09 -7.79 1.13
N LEU A 31 5.96 -7.66 -0.19
CA LEU A 31 5.64 -8.77 -1.08
C LEU A 31 6.65 -9.92 -0.95
N PHE A 32 7.95 -9.62 -1.01
CA PHE A 32 9.00 -10.64 -0.91
C PHE A 32 9.12 -11.24 0.50
N ILE A 33 8.83 -10.48 1.53
CA ILE A 33 8.71 -11.00 2.91
C ILE A 33 7.54 -11.98 2.99
N LEU A 34 6.33 -11.61 2.55
CA LEU A 34 5.15 -12.49 2.57
C LEU A 34 5.38 -13.78 1.79
N LYS A 35 6.05 -13.69 0.62
CA LYS A 35 6.48 -14.86 -0.15
C LYS A 35 7.37 -15.79 0.68
N GLN A 36 8.37 -15.26 1.38
CA GLN A 36 9.28 -16.05 2.21
C GLN A 36 8.57 -16.71 3.39
N PHE A 37 7.51 -16.09 3.90
CA PHE A 37 6.66 -16.68 4.93
C PHE A 37 5.61 -17.66 4.39
N ASN A 38 5.69 -18.02 3.09
CA ASN A 38 4.80 -18.95 2.40
C ASN A 38 3.32 -18.53 2.44
N PHE A 39 3.04 -17.24 2.28
CA PHE A 39 1.68 -16.79 2.04
C PHE A 39 1.25 -17.09 0.61
N GLU A 40 0.00 -17.53 0.46
CA GLU A 40 -0.70 -17.48 -0.82
C GLU A 40 -1.15 -16.03 -1.05
N ILE A 41 -0.53 -15.36 -2.02
CA ILE A 41 -0.64 -13.92 -2.17
C ILE A 41 -1.54 -13.57 -3.35
N HIS A 42 -2.55 -12.74 -3.11
CA HIS A 42 -3.29 -11.99 -4.12
C HIS A 42 -2.81 -10.54 -4.10
N SER A 43 -2.25 -10.05 -5.19
CA SER A 43 -1.79 -8.66 -5.25
C SER A 43 -2.84 -7.76 -5.89
N LEU A 44 -3.04 -6.57 -5.32
CA LEU A 44 -4.01 -5.59 -5.77
C LEU A 44 -3.29 -4.27 -6.05
N SER A 45 -3.44 -3.76 -7.27
CA SER A 45 -2.92 -2.47 -7.71
C SER A 45 -4.04 -1.55 -8.14
N PHE A 46 -3.88 -0.25 -7.88
CA PHE A 46 -4.87 0.77 -8.24
C PHE A 46 -4.32 1.68 -9.31
N ASN A 47 -5.01 1.82 -10.42
CA ASN A 47 -4.73 2.79 -11.45
C ASN A 47 -5.67 3.99 -11.25
N TYR A 48 -5.12 5.17 -10.99
CA TYR A 48 -5.89 6.40 -10.74
C TYR A 48 -5.32 7.56 -11.55
N TYR A 49 -6.02 8.65 -11.60
CA TYR A 49 -5.65 9.82 -12.39
C TYR A 49 -4.22 10.28 -12.13
N ARG A 50 -3.44 10.49 -13.18
CA ARG A 50 -2.01 10.86 -13.16
C ARG A 50 -1.07 9.87 -12.48
N ARG A 51 -1.51 8.67 -12.15
CA ARG A 51 -0.57 7.66 -11.67
C ARG A 51 0.44 7.33 -12.78
N ASN A 52 1.72 7.26 -12.39
CA ASN A 52 2.77 6.92 -13.35
C ASN A 52 2.62 5.47 -13.84
N GLN A 53 2.59 5.28 -15.17
CA GLN A 53 2.45 3.96 -15.79
C GLN A 53 3.61 3.01 -15.41
N LYS A 54 4.81 3.56 -15.13
CA LYS A 54 5.95 2.76 -14.65
C LYS A 54 5.71 2.10 -13.29
N GLU A 55 4.90 2.71 -12.42
CA GLU A 55 4.49 2.06 -11.18
C GLU A 55 3.59 0.85 -11.44
N ILE A 56 2.67 0.95 -12.40
CA ILE A 56 1.79 -0.15 -12.80
C ILE A 56 2.61 -1.28 -13.43
N GLU A 57 3.52 -0.95 -14.36
CA GLU A 57 4.42 -1.92 -14.98
C GLU A 57 5.29 -2.64 -13.93
N ALA A 58 5.85 -1.88 -12.97
CA ALA A 58 6.61 -2.44 -11.86
C ALA A 58 5.78 -3.40 -11.01
N SER A 59 4.53 -3.03 -10.66
CA SER A 59 3.66 -3.92 -9.87
C SER A 59 3.33 -5.22 -10.61
N ARG A 60 3.08 -5.16 -11.93
CA ARG A 60 2.88 -6.34 -12.79
C ARG A 60 4.10 -7.24 -12.83
N TYR A 61 5.27 -6.64 -12.98
CA TYR A 61 6.53 -7.40 -13.05
C TYR A 61 6.83 -8.07 -11.71
N LEU A 62 6.76 -7.32 -10.62
CA LEU A 62 7.01 -7.82 -9.26
C LEU A 62 6.03 -8.93 -8.87
N SER A 63 4.75 -8.82 -9.24
CA SER A 63 3.75 -9.86 -8.97
C SER A 63 4.09 -11.17 -9.68
N ARG A 64 4.52 -11.11 -10.94
CA ARG A 64 4.99 -12.29 -11.70
C ARG A 64 6.25 -12.89 -11.09
N LEU A 65 7.24 -12.05 -10.75
CA LEU A 65 8.50 -12.51 -10.15
C LEU A 65 8.30 -13.17 -8.78
N ALA A 66 7.36 -12.65 -7.99
CA ALA A 66 6.97 -13.25 -6.72
C ALA A 66 6.10 -14.50 -6.88
N ASN A 67 5.60 -14.79 -8.08
CA ASN A 67 4.67 -15.88 -8.37
C ASN A 67 3.41 -15.80 -7.51
N VAL A 68 2.78 -14.62 -7.47
CA VAL A 68 1.51 -14.45 -6.74
C VAL A 68 0.39 -15.25 -7.40
N LYS A 69 -0.59 -15.66 -6.61
CA LYS A 69 -1.73 -16.45 -7.11
C LYS A 69 -2.61 -15.67 -8.10
N SER A 70 -2.79 -14.38 -7.84
CA SER A 70 -3.46 -13.46 -8.78
C SER A 70 -2.94 -12.04 -8.62
N HIS A 71 -2.93 -11.29 -9.72
CA HIS A 71 -2.71 -9.86 -9.74
C HIS A 71 -3.93 -9.15 -10.29
N ILE A 72 -4.54 -8.29 -9.50
CA ILE A 72 -5.77 -7.59 -9.82
C ILE A 72 -5.45 -6.10 -9.96
N GLU A 73 -5.84 -5.50 -11.06
CA GLU A 73 -5.73 -4.06 -11.29
C GLU A 73 -7.12 -3.43 -11.26
N VAL A 74 -7.28 -2.38 -10.47
CA VAL A 74 -8.54 -1.66 -10.35
C VAL A 74 -8.35 -0.25 -10.89
N ASP A 75 -9.20 0.12 -11.85
CA ASP A 75 -9.17 1.45 -12.45
C ASP A 75 -10.08 2.41 -11.67
N LEU A 76 -9.49 3.51 -11.19
CA LEU A 76 -10.11 4.51 -10.34
C LEU A 76 -9.82 5.93 -10.86
N GLN A 77 -10.01 6.16 -12.17
CA GLN A 77 -9.69 7.44 -12.82
C GLN A 77 -10.45 8.65 -12.27
N PHE A 78 -11.50 8.41 -11.49
CA PHE A 78 -12.22 9.47 -10.77
C PHE A 78 -11.45 10.04 -9.57
N LEU A 79 -10.45 9.32 -9.06
CA LEU A 79 -9.62 9.79 -7.95
C LEU A 79 -8.61 10.81 -8.45
N LYS A 80 -8.92 12.07 -8.26
CA LYS A 80 -8.10 13.21 -8.67
C LYS A 80 -7.35 13.82 -7.49
N GLU A 81 -6.20 14.42 -7.79
CA GLU A 81 -5.50 15.26 -6.83
C GLU A 81 -6.35 16.48 -6.46
N ILE A 82 -6.21 16.95 -5.23
CA ILE A 82 -7.00 18.09 -4.74
C ILE A 82 -6.74 19.36 -5.57
N SER A 83 -5.54 19.49 -6.15
CA SER A 83 -5.20 20.58 -7.08
C SER A 83 -6.00 20.57 -8.37
N ASP A 84 -6.51 19.41 -8.79
CA ASP A 84 -7.33 19.23 -9.99
C ASP A 84 -8.84 19.36 -9.72
N LEU A 85 -9.23 19.46 -8.46
CA LEU A 85 -10.60 19.75 -8.06
C LEU A 85 -10.83 21.27 -8.08
N ASN A 86 -11.43 21.76 -9.15
CA ASN A 86 -11.59 23.21 -9.43
C ASN A 86 -12.68 23.88 -8.59
N ASP A 87 -12.74 23.65 -7.28
CA ASP A 87 -13.70 24.28 -6.40
C ASP A 87 -13.03 25.10 -5.28
N SER A 88 -13.79 26.06 -4.75
CA SER A 88 -13.32 26.96 -3.69
C SER A 88 -13.09 26.24 -2.36
N PHE A 89 -13.79 25.14 -2.11
CA PHE A 89 -13.66 24.34 -0.88
C PHE A 89 -12.34 23.58 -0.85
N SER A 90 -11.98 22.92 -1.98
CA SER A 90 -10.71 22.21 -2.11
C SER A 90 -9.50 23.13 -1.90
N ARG A 91 -9.55 24.34 -2.44
CA ARG A 91 -8.50 25.36 -2.20
C ARG A 91 -8.40 25.79 -0.72
N LYS A 92 -9.54 25.94 -0.04
CA LYS A 92 -9.55 26.24 1.39
C LYS A 92 -8.95 25.12 2.24
N ILE A 93 -9.25 23.85 1.89
CA ILE A 93 -8.68 22.68 2.55
C ILE A 93 -7.16 22.64 2.37
N LEU A 94 -6.66 22.78 1.14
CA LEU A 94 -5.22 22.81 0.86
C LEU A 94 -4.51 23.85 1.72
N ASN A 95 -5.02 25.07 1.75
CA ASN A 95 -4.41 26.17 2.48
C ASN A 95 -4.54 26.03 4.00
N GLY A 96 -5.66 25.48 4.48
CA GLY A 96 -5.95 25.35 5.92
C GLY A 96 -5.19 24.21 6.60
N PHE A 97 -4.88 23.13 5.88
CA PHE A 97 -4.24 21.93 6.42
C PHE A 97 -2.80 21.71 5.93
N ASN A 98 -2.24 22.65 5.16
CA ASN A 98 -0.90 22.54 4.58
C ASN A 98 -0.66 21.18 3.85
N LEU A 99 -1.67 20.73 3.14
CA LEU A 99 -1.59 19.48 2.38
C LEU A 99 -0.80 19.67 1.08
N PRO A 100 -0.05 18.66 0.64
CA PRO A 100 0.62 18.74 -0.65
C PRO A 100 -0.40 18.79 -1.80
N SER A 101 -0.06 19.49 -2.89
CA SER A 101 -0.92 19.64 -4.08
C SER A 101 -1.36 18.32 -4.70
N PHE A 102 -0.53 17.30 -4.58
CA PHE A 102 -0.78 15.92 -5.06
C PHE A 102 -1.59 15.06 -4.06
N TYR A 103 -2.11 15.64 -2.99
CA TYR A 103 -2.99 14.91 -2.07
C TYR A 103 -4.29 14.51 -2.76
N ILE A 104 -4.65 13.24 -2.64
CA ILE A 104 -5.92 12.69 -3.13
C ILE A 104 -6.80 12.42 -1.91
N PRO A 105 -7.95 13.10 -1.77
CA PRO A 105 -8.82 12.95 -0.61
C PRO A 105 -9.27 11.50 -0.37
N ALA A 106 -9.15 11.01 0.85
CA ALA A 106 -9.59 9.69 1.32
C ALA A 106 -9.05 8.50 0.50
N ARG A 107 -7.95 8.68 -0.24
CA ARG A 107 -7.44 7.67 -1.18
C ARG A 107 -7.22 6.31 -0.53
N ASN A 108 -6.50 6.27 0.59
CA ASN A 108 -6.19 4.99 1.24
C ASN A 108 -7.43 4.33 1.83
N GLY A 109 -8.40 5.10 2.35
CA GLY A 109 -9.69 4.57 2.79
C GLY A 109 -10.45 3.88 1.66
N ILE A 110 -10.50 4.49 0.48
CA ILE A 110 -11.11 3.90 -0.73
C ILE A 110 -10.38 2.61 -1.12
N PHE A 111 -9.05 2.62 -1.14
CA PHE A 111 -8.24 1.44 -1.45
C PHE A 111 -8.52 0.30 -0.46
N PHE A 112 -8.62 0.59 0.83
CA PHE A 112 -8.92 -0.41 1.85
C PHE A 112 -10.30 -1.04 1.65
N TYR A 113 -11.36 -0.24 1.39
CA TYR A 113 -12.69 -0.81 1.19
C TYR A 113 -12.83 -1.60 -0.12
N ILE A 114 -12.16 -1.19 -1.19
CA ILE A 114 -12.08 -2.01 -2.42
C ILE A 114 -11.34 -3.32 -2.12
N SER A 115 -10.27 -3.26 -1.35
CA SER A 115 -9.53 -4.48 -0.95
C SER A 115 -10.38 -5.40 -0.07
N VAL A 116 -11.24 -4.84 0.77
CA VAL A 116 -12.21 -5.61 1.59
C VAL A 116 -13.19 -6.35 0.70
N TYR A 117 -13.70 -5.72 -0.37
CA TYR A 117 -14.56 -6.40 -1.34
C TYR A 117 -13.87 -7.64 -1.94
N PHE A 118 -12.63 -7.49 -2.41
CA PHE A 118 -11.88 -8.62 -2.95
C PHE A 118 -11.54 -9.66 -1.87
N ALA A 119 -11.21 -9.24 -0.65
CA ALA A 119 -10.92 -10.14 0.45
C ALA A 119 -12.14 -10.99 0.82
N GLU A 120 -13.34 -10.39 0.86
CA GLU A 120 -14.58 -11.15 1.06
C GLU A 120 -14.86 -12.14 -0.07
N SER A 121 -14.68 -11.70 -1.33
CA SER A 121 -14.90 -12.54 -2.51
C SER A 121 -13.96 -13.74 -2.56
N LEU A 122 -12.72 -13.58 -2.07
CA LEU A 122 -11.69 -14.62 -2.04
C LEU A 122 -11.68 -15.42 -0.72
N GLY A 123 -12.46 -15.02 0.28
CA GLY A 123 -12.47 -15.63 1.61
C GLY A 123 -11.18 -15.39 2.41
N VAL A 124 -10.41 -14.35 2.09
CA VAL A 124 -9.12 -14.01 2.68
C VAL A 124 -9.29 -13.11 3.91
N SER A 125 -8.52 -13.34 4.96
CA SER A 125 -8.68 -12.63 6.25
C SER A 125 -7.61 -11.56 6.52
N ARG A 126 -6.65 -11.34 5.61
CA ARG A 126 -5.60 -10.33 5.78
C ARG A 126 -5.42 -9.49 4.54
N ILE A 127 -5.40 -8.18 4.73
CA ILE A 127 -5.04 -7.19 3.73
C ILE A 127 -3.78 -6.49 4.24
N PHE A 128 -2.67 -6.68 3.57
CA PHE A 128 -1.39 -6.10 3.94
C PHE A 128 -1.07 -4.87 3.08
N THR A 129 -0.49 -3.85 3.70
CA THR A 129 -0.02 -2.65 3.02
C THR A 129 1.34 -2.20 3.55
N GLY A 130 2.19 -1.70 2.66
CA GLY A 130 3.59 -1.37 2.93
C GLY A 130 3.83 0.02 3.54
N HIS A 131 2.83 0.65 4.17
CA HIS A 131 3.01 1.96 4.81
C HIS A 131 3.98 1.88 5.98
N THR A 132 4.95 2.80 5.99
CA THR A 132 6.01 2.91 6.98
C THR A 132 5.64 3.85 8.14
N LYS A 133 6.53 3.95 9.13
CA LYS A 133 6.38 4.90 10.23
C LYS A 133 6.20 6.35 9.76
N GLU A 134 6.96 6.76 8.74
CA GLU A 134 6.86 8.09 8.17
C GLU A 134 5.49 8.36 7.55
N ASP A 135 4.91 7.36 6.88
CA ASP A 135 3.59 7.48 6.27
C ASP A 135 2.50 7.62 7.33
N THR A 136 2.56 6.82 8.40
CA THR A 136 1.57 6.87 9.48
C THR A 136 1.58 8.18 10.27
N LEU A 137 2.71 8.88 10.28
CA LEU A 137 2.84 10.21 10.90
C LEU A 137 2.36 11.35 9.99
N ARG A 138 2.41 11.16 8.67
CA ARG A 138 2.12 12.21 7.67
C ARG A 138 0.72 12.15 7.09
N LEU A 139 0.18 10.93 6.92
CA LEU A 139 -1.07 10.71 6.22
C LEU A 139 -2.19 10.39 7.22
N PRO A 140 -3.27 11.16 7.25
CA PRO A 140 -4.36 10.96 8.19
C PRO A 140 -5.09 9.63 7.98
N ASP A 141 -5.10 9.12 6.74
CA ASP A 141 -5.82 7.93 6.30
C ASP A 141 -4.99 6.63 6.37
N VAL A 142 -3.89 6.63 7.15
CA VAL A 142 -3.09 5.43 7.50
C VAL A 142 -2.58 5.46 8.95
N ASN A 143 -3.00 6.41 9.76
CA ASN A 143 -2.65 6.43 11.18
C ASN A 143 -3.41 5.35 11.97
N ASP A 144 -2.93 5.03 13.18
CA ASP A 144 -3.52 3.96 14.01
C ASP A 144 -5.01 4.18 14.32
N ALA A 145 -5.44 5.42 14.56
CA ALA A 145 -6.84 5.71 14.86
C ALA A 145 -7.75 5.39 13.67
N PHE A 146 -7.33 5.78 12.46
CA PHE A 146 -8.06 5.50 11.25
C PHE A 146 -8.10 3.99 10.94
N ILE A 147 -6.97 3.31 11.01
CA ILE A 147 -6.89 1.86 10.76
C ILE A 147 -7.73 1.07 11.77
N ASN A 148 -7.73 1.46 13.04
CA ASN A 148 -8.59 0.83 14.05
C ASN A 148 -10.08 1.02 13.72
N SER A 149 -10.47 2.21 13.25
CA SER A 149 -11.85 2.49 12.82
C SER A 149 -12.24 1.67 11.60
N ILE A 150 -11.38 1.58 10.59
CA ILE A 150 -11.58 0.71 9.42
C ILE A 150 -11.76 -0.75 9.86
N ASN A 151 -10.88 -1.28 10.68
CA ASN A 151 -10.93 -2.66 11.14
C ASN A 151 -12.18 -2.94 12.00
N SER A 152 -12.60 -1.99 12.83
CA SER A 152 -13.87 -2.08 13.55
C SER A 152 -15.08 -2.14 12.60
N SER A 153 -15.07 -1.30 11.56
CA SER A 153 -16.12 -1.28 10.54
C SER A 153 -16.15 -2.60 9.74
N ILE A 154 -14.98 -3.11 9.31
CA ILE A 154 -14.86 -4.41 8.62
C ILE A 154 -15.46 -5.54 9.47
N LYS A 155 -15.06 -5.61 10.76
CA LYS A 155 -15.58 -6.63 11.68
C LYS A 155 -17.10 -6.59 11.83
N LYS A 156 -17.70 -5.42 11.81
CA LYS A 156 -19.16 -5.24 11.96
C LYS A 156 -19.92 -5.40 10.65
N GLY A 157 -19.33 -4.98 9.53
CA GLY A 157 -20.01 -4.80 8.26
C GLY A 157 -19.79 -5.90 7.23
N THR A 158 -18.90 -6.87 7.49
CA THR A 158 -18.56 -7.92 6.51
C THR A 158 -18.74 -9.32 7.10
N ILE A 159 -19.02 -10.31 6.24
CA ILE A 159 -19.17 -11.71 6.65
C ILE A 159 -17.80 -12.28 7.06
N VAL A 160 -16.79 -12.10 6.20
CA VAL A 160 -15.43 -12.58 6.48
C VAL A 160 -14.83 -11.88 7.70
N GLY A 161 -15.16 -10.59 7.90
CA GLY A 161 -14.78 -9.85 9.10
C GLY A 161 -15.34 -10.44 10.39
N LYS A 162 -16.58 -10.91 10.36
CA LYS A 162 -17.24 -11.55 11.51
C LYS A 162 -16.71 -12.97 11.77
N ILE A 163 -16.51 -13.77 10.73
CA ILE A 163 -16.21 -15.20 10.84
C ILE A 163 -14.70 -15.45 10.97
N LYS A 164 -13.87 -14.78 10.13
CA LYS A 164 -12.41 -15.00 10.04
C LYS A 164 -11.58 -13.83 10.55
N GLY A 165 -12.19 -12.77 11.07
CA GLY A 165 -11.47 -11.60 11.57
C GLY A 165 -10.68 -10.86 10.47
N LEU A 166 -11.30 -10.65 9.29
CA LEU A 166 -10.69 -9.84 8.21
C LEU A 166 -10.27 -8.48 8.73
N LYS A 167 -9.02 -8.13 8.46
CA LYS A 167 -8.45 -6.84 8.86
C LYS A 167 -7.38 -6.32 7.90
N VAL A 168 -7.23 -5.00 7.87
CA VAL A 168 -6.10 -4.29 7.26
C VAL A 168 -4.95 -4.25 8.27
N VAL A 169 -3.76 -4.60 7.82
CA VAL A 169 -2.53 -4.68 8.63
C VAL A 169 -1.42 -3.87 7.98
N LEU A 170 -0.75 -3.05 8.78
CA LEU A 170 0.40 -2.25 8.38
C LEU A 170 1.65 -2.79 9.08
N PRO A 171 2.33 -3.81 8.55
CA PRO A 171 3.45 -4.45 9.25
C PRO A 171 4.64 -3.51 9.47
N PHE A 172 4.77 -2.49 8.61
CA PHE A 172 5.89 -1.54 8.66
C PHE A 172 5.59 -0.27 9.46
N LYS A 173 4.43 -0.12 10.07
CA LYS A 173 4.03 1.12 10.77
C LYS A 173 4.99 1.58 11.87
N LYS A 174 5.80 0.68 12.41
CA LYS A 174 6.81 0.99 13.43
C LYS A 174 8.23 1.10 12.86
N PHE A 175 8.41 0.75 11.59
CA PHE A 175 9.72 0.74 10.92
C PHE A 175 9.87 1.97 10.05
N SER A 176 11.03 2.64 10.17
CA SER A 176 11.41 3.69 9.24
C SER A 176 11.85 3.10 7.90
N LYS A 177 11.91 3.93 6.86
CA LYS A 177 12.44 3.50 5.56
C LYS A 177 13.88 2.99 5.65
N ILE A 178 14.69 3.56 6.55
CA ILE A 178 16.05 3.06 6.80
C ILE A 178 16.03 1.67 7.43
N ASP A 179 15.08 1.41 8.33
CA ASP A 179 14.94 0.07 8.93
C ASP A 179 14.58 -1.00 7.89
N LEU A 180 13.96 -0.62 6.77
CA LEU A 180 13.63 -1.56 5.71
C LEU A 180 14.85 -2.05 4.94
N LEU A 181 16.00 -1.34 4.94
CA LEU A 181 17.22 -1.77 4.26
C LEU A 181 17.65 -3.17 4.64
N LYS A 182 17.60 -3.50 5.93
CA LYS A 182 17.94 -4.84 6.42
C LYS A 182 17.04 -5.93 5.81
N TYR A 183 15.76 -5.64 5.66
CA TYR A 183 14.80 -6.59 5.07
C TYR A 183 14.98 -6.69 3.56
N ILE A 184 15.26 -5.58 2.88
CA ILE A 184 15.57 -5.55 1.45
C ILE A 184 16.73 -6.48 1.13
N ILE A 185 17.81 -6.37 1.89
CA ILE A 185 19.01 -7.22 1.72
C ILE A 185 18.69 -8.67 2.09
N GLN A 186 18.08 -8.90 3.25
CA GLN A 186 17.79 -10.23 3.78
C GLN A 186 16.87 -11.05 2.85
N TYR A 187 15.89 -10.40 2.25
CA TYR A 187 14.89 -11.07 1.40
C TYR A 187 15.17 -10.90 -0.10
N ASN A 188 16.35 -10.40 -0.46
CA ASN A 188 16.78 -10.19 -1.85
C ASN A 188 15.71 -9.48 -2.69
N VAL A 189 15.20 -8.35 -2.18
CA VAL A 189 14.18 -7.58 -2.88
C VAL A 189 14.77 -6.98 -4.16
N PRO A 190 14.19 -7.25 -5.34
CA PRO A 190 14.74 -6.80 -6.61
C PRO A 190 14.41 -5.32 -6.86
N LEU A 191 15.20 -4.42 -6.29
CA LEU A 191 14.99 -2.97 -6.33
C LEU A 191 14.98 -2.40 -7.76
N GLU A 192 15.72 -3.02 -8.68
CA GLU A 192 15.82 -2.63 -10.09
C GLU A 192 14.48 -2.67 -10.82
N TYR A 193 13.53 -3.50 -10.34
CA TYR A 193 12.18 -3.61 -10.90
C TYR A 193 11.14 -2.77 -10.16
N THR A 194 11.55 -1.98 -9.16
CA THR A 194 10.65 -1.07 -8.45
C THR A 194 10.68 0.33 -9.06
N TRP A 195 9.59 1.09 -8.91
CA TRP A 195 9.52 2.47 -9.35
C TRP A 195 9.18 3.41 -8.19
N SER A 196 9.87 4.52 -8.08
CA SER A 196 9.68 5.52 -6.99
C SER A 196 9.45 6.95 -7.49
N CYS A 197 9.68 7.22 -8.77
CA CYS A 197 9.53 8.57 -9.30
C CYS A 197 8.05 8.95 -9.49
N HIS A 198 7.66 10.09 -8.96
CA HIS A 198 6.28 10.60 -9.08
C HIS A 198 6.02 11.36 -10.38
N SER A 199 7.06 11.69 -11.17
CA SER A 199 6.86 12.36 -12.46
C SER A 199 6.33 11.39 -13.49
N THR A 200 5.63 11.90 -14.49
CA THR A 200 5.09 11.12 -15.61
C THR A 200 6.15 10.77 -16.68
N SER A 201 7.41 11.11 -16.44
CA SER A 201 8.52 10.83 -17.36
C SER A 201 8.90 9.36 -17.37
N GLU A 202 9.44 8.89 -18.50
CA GLU A 202 9.95 7.52 -18.64
C GLU A 202 11.22 7.25 -17.81
N LYS A 203 11.96 8.29 -17.45
CA LYS A 203 13.17 8.22 -16.61
C LYS A 203 12.95 8.90 -15.28
N PRO A 204 13.59 8.44 -14.20
CA PRO A 204 13.48 9.09 -12.91
C PRO A 204 13.92 10.56 -12.99
N CYS A 205 13.11 11.49 -12.46
CA CYS A 205 13.43 12.93 -12.49
C CYS A 205 14.57 13.32 -11.54
N ASN A 206 14.94 12.46 -10.59
CA ASN A 206 15.99 12.68 -9.57
C ASN A 206 15.71 13.81 -8.56
N GLU A 207 14.60 14.51 -8.64
CA GLU A 207 14.28 15.71 -7.84
C GLU A 207 13.10 15.49 -6.89
N CYS A 208 12.11 14.68 -7.26
CA CYS A 208 10.95 14.43 -6.43
C CYS A 208 11.31 13.65 -5.14
N ILE A 209 10.39 13.68 -4.17
CA ILE A 209 10.57 12.99 -2.89
C ILE A 209 10.86 11.50 -3.10
N GLY A 210 10.13 10.82 -3.98
CA GLY A 210 10.34 9.41 -4.27
C GLY A 210 11.74 9.11 -4.82
N CYS A 211 12.28 9.96 -5.71
CA CYS A 211 13.65 9.82 -6.18
C CYS A 211 14.70 10.09 -5.09
N LYS A 212 14.47 11.09 -4.23
CA LYS A 212 15.36 11.39 -3.11
C LYS A 212 15.36 10.27 -2.06
N GLU A 213 14.21 9.70 -1.80
CA GLU A 213 14.09 8.56 -0.88
C GLU A 213 14.77 7.31 -1.44
N ARG A 214 14.61 7.04 -2.76
CA ARG A 214 15.27 5.90 -3.41
C ARG A 214 16.81 5.93 -3.32
N LYS A 215 17.42 7.11 -3.27
CA LYS A 215 18.88 7.25 -3.11
C LYS A 215 19.40 6.76 -1.75
N LYS A 216 18.52 6.47 -0.79
CA LYS A 216 18.89 5.93 0.52
C LYS A 216 19.01 4.41 0.52
N PHE A 217 18.53 3.78 -0.54
CA PHE A 217 18.57 2.33 -0.78
C PHE A 217 19.62 1.98 -1.83
#